data_3a14f5563f2c1155a899415748308f80
#
_entry.id   3a14f5563f2c1155a899415748308f80
#
_cell.length_a   1.000
_cell.length_b   1.000
_cell.length_c   1.000
_cell.angle_alpha   90.00
_cell.angle_beta   90.00
_cell.angle_gamma   90.00
#
_symmetry.space_group_name_H-M   'P 1'
#
loop_
_entity.id
_entity.type
_entity.pdbx_description
1 polymer ?
#
loop_
_entity_poly.entity_id
_entity_poly.type
_entity_poly.pdbx_seq_one_letter_code
_entity_poly.pdbx_strand_id
1 'polypeptide(L)'
;PQPFTPGEPTEVTLPLQDVYHTFKAGHRVMIQIQSTWFPLIDRNPQTFVDNIFRATQDDFQKATHRVFHSRSYPSNIQFKRLP
;
A
#
# COMPACT_ATOMS: atom_id res chain seq x y z
N PRO A 1 15.84 -1.06 -3.54
CA PRO A 1 14.77 -1.59 -2.70
C PRO A 1 15.32 -2.62 -1.73
N GLN A 2 14.68 -2.74 -0.58
CA GLN A 2 15.05 -3.69 0.46
C GLN A 2 13.83 -4.50 0.84
N PRO A 3 14.01 -5.79 1.17
CA PRO A 3 12.91 -6.61 1.64
C PRO A 3 12.46 -6.19 3.04
N PHE A 4 11.16 -6.36 3.31
CA PHE A 4 10.66 -6.26 4.67
C PHE A 4 11.07 -7.49 5.49
N THR A 5 11.19 -7.31 6.79
CA THR A 5 11.40 -8.44 7.70
C THR A 5 10.04 -9.04 8.05
N PRO A 6 9.78 -10.30 7.69
CA PRO A 6 8.50 -10.94 8.02
C PRO A 6 8.21 -10.92 9.52
N GLY A 7 6.96 -10.66 9.87
CA GLY A 7 6.52 -10.60 11.26
C GLY A 7 6.85 -9.31 11.99
N GLU A 8 7.54 -8.36 11.36
CA GLU A 8 7.88 -7.07 11.97
C GLU A 8 7.09 -5.93 11.29
N PRO A 9 6.42 -5.07 12.07
CA PRO A 9 5.79 -3.88 11.52
C PRO A 9 6.83 -2.94 10.91
N THR A 10 6.54 -2.42 9.74
CA THR A 10 7.42 -1.47 9.04
C THR A 10 6.61 -0.25 8.66
N GLU A 11 7.13 0.93 8.94
CA GLU A 11 6.51 2.18 8.50
C GLU A 11 6.75 2.39 7.02
N VAL A 12 5.65 2.63 6.28
CA VAL A 12 5.71 2.94 4.86
C VAL A 12 5.01 4.27 4.63
N THR A 13 5.73 5.22 4.05
CA THR A 13 5.18 6.53 3.69
C THR A 13 5.09 6.64 2.19
N LEU A 14 3.89 6.89 1.68
CA LEU A 14 3.63 7.00 0.26
C LEU A 14 3.09 8.39 -0.05
N PRO A 15 3.71 9.13 -0.98
CA PRO A 15 3.10 10.35 -1.49
C PRO A 15 1.94 10.00 -2.41
N LEU A 16 0.80 10.64 -2.20
CA LEU A 16 -0.35 10.54 -3.09
C LEU A 16 -0.33 11.70 -4.06
N GLN A 17 -0.88 11.49 -5.25
CA GLN A 17 -1.01 12.53 -6.24
C GLN A 17 -2.02 13.59 -5.78
N ASP A 18 -1.79 14.84 -6.20
CA ASP A 18 -2.70 15.93 -5.91
C ASP A 18 -4.02 15.73 -6.65
N VAL A 19 -5.11 15.95 -5.94
CA VAL A 19 -6.46 15.88 -6.48
C VAL A 19 -7.24 17.12 -6.07
N TYR A 20 -7.88 17.74 -7.05
CA TYR A 20 -8.75 18.87 -6.82
C TYR A 20 -10.18 18.35 -6.73
N HIS A 21 -10.66 18.10 -5.53
CA HIS A 21 -11.95 17.44 -5.34
C HIS A 21 -12.68 18.00 -4.12
N THR A 22 -13.98 18.18 -4.27
CA THR A 22 -14.87 18.57 -3.18
C THR A 22 -15.65 17.36 -2.69
N PHE A 23 -15.49 17.03 -1.42
CA PHE A 23 -16.30 16.04 -0.76
C PHE A 23 -17.58 16.68 -0.23
N LYS A 24 -18.71 16.26 -0.78
CA LYS A 24 -20.02 16.84 -0.41
C LYS A 24 -20.48 16.30 0.95
N ALA A 25 -21.31 17.10 1.64
CA ALA A 25 -21.94 16.67 2.88
C ALA A 25 -22.74 15.38 2.66
N GLY A 26 -22.68 14.48 3.64
CA GLY A 26 -23.33 13.16 3.54
C GLY A 26 -22.54 12.10 2.77
N HIS A 27 -21.49 12.49 2.05
CA HIS A 27 -20.58 11.56 1.40
C HIS A 27 -19.48 11.12 2.37
N ARG A 28 -18.85 10.01 2.06
CA ARG A 28 -17.75 9.47 2.86
C ARG A 28 -16.47 9.42 2.05
N VAL A 29 -15.37 9.76 2.70
CA VAL A 29 -14.04 9.54 2.12
C VAL A 29 -13.69 8.08 2.31
N MET A 30 -13.34 7.40 1.22
CA MET A 30 -12.90 6.01 1.25
C MET A 30 -11.42 5.93 0.88
N ILE A 31 -10.66 5.20 1.66
CA ILE A 31 -9.27 4.90 1.39
C ILE A 31 -9.16 3.39 1.26
N GLN A 32 -8.62 2.93 0.13
CA GLN A 32 -8.42 1.51 -0.13
C GLN A 32 -6.93 1.20 -0.18
N ILE A 33 -6.54 0.18 0.55
CA ILE A 33 -5.18 -0.36 0.53
C ILE A 33 -5.28 -1.77 -0.01
N GLN A 34 -4.58 -2.03 -1.11
CA GLN A 34 -4.67 -3.29 -1.83
C GLN A 34 -3.27 -3.87 -2.02
N SER A 35 -3.17 -5.17 -1.98
CA SER A 35 -1.91 -5.86 -2.24
C SER A 35 -1.70 -6.19 -3.71
N THR A 36 -2.72 -5.96 -4.55
CA THR A 36 -2.62 -6.17 -6.00
C THR A 36 -3.63 -5.32 -6.76
N TRP A 37 -3.28 -4.92 -7.95
CA TRP A 37 -4.16 -4.26 -8.91
C TRP A 37 -3.80 -4.66 -10.35
N PHE A 38 -3.61 -5.95 -10.53
CA PHE A 38 -3.31 -6.51 -11.84
C PHE A 38 -4.53 -6.40 -12.78
N PRO A 39 -4.39 -6.07 -14.07
CA PRO A 39 -3.11 -5.91 -14.79
C PRO A 39 -2.56 -4.49 -14.83
N LEU A 40 -3.19 -3.51 -14.18
CA LEU A 40 -2.74 -2.12 -14.21
C LEU A 40 -1.38 -1.97 -13.51
N ILE A 41 -1.18 -2.71 -12.41
CA ILE A 41 0.07 -2.77 -11.67
C ILE A 41 0.53 -4.21 -11.64
N ASP A 42 1.82 -4.43 -11.82
CA ASP A 42 2.41 -5.77 -11.79
C ASP A 42 2.17 -6.46 -10.45
N ARG A 43 2.02 -7.77 -10.53
CA ARG A 43 1.83 -8.59 -9.33
C ARG A 43 3.14 -8.67 -8.56
N ASN A 44 3.03 -8.51 -7.24
CA ASN A 44 4.16 -8.68 -6.34
C ASN A 44 4.32 -10.18 -6.01
N PRO A 45 5.49 -10.78 -6.25
CA PRO A 45 5.70 -12.19 -5.92
C PRO A 45 5.69 -12.50 -4.43
N GLN A 46 5.80 -11.50 -3.56
CA GLN A 46 5.88 -11.67 -2.10
C GLN A 46 7.16 -12.39 -1.64
N THR A 47 8.11 -12.53 -2.55
CA THR A 47 9.48 -12.95 -2.31
C THR A 47 10.38 -11.89 -2.88
N PHE A 48 11.39 -11.47 -2.13
CA PHE A 48 12.29 -10.44 -2.65
C PHE A 48 13.05 -10.97 -3.86
N VAL A 49 12.95 -10.24 -4.97
CA VAL A 49 13.67 -10.52 -6.22
C VAL A 49 14.30 -9.22 -6.71
N ASP A 50 15.44 -9.33 -7.39
CA ASP A 50 16.14 -8.16 -7.90
C ASP A 50 15.33 -7.42 -8.96
N ASN A 51 14.55 -8.14 -9.74
CA ASN A 51 13.75 -7.58 -10.82
C ASN A 51 12.48 -8.40 -10.98
N ILE A 52 11.32 -7.79 -10.71
CA ILE A 52 10.02 -8.46 -10.80
C ILE A 52 9.69 -8.95 -12.21
N PHE A 53 10.24 -8.32 -13.25
CA PHE A 53 10.04 -8.77 -14.63
C PHE A 53 10.76 -10.07 -14.95
N ARG A 54 11.68 -10.47 -14.10
CA ARG A 54 12.41 -11.74 -14.22
C ARG A 54 11.93 -12.78 -13.23
N ALA A 55 10.94 -12.44 -12.42
CA ALA A 55 10.36 -13.37 -11.45
C ALA A 55 9.70 -14.54 -12.19
N THR A 56 9.94 -15.74 -11.69
CA THR A 56 9.32 -16.98 -12.19
C THR A 56 8.11 -17.34 -11.34
N GLN A 57 7.33 -18.30 -11.80
CA GLN A 57 6.18 -18.75 -11.04
C GLN A 57 6.55 -19.24 -9.63
N ASP A 58 7.74 -19.82 -9.48
CA ASP A 58 8.22 -20.33 -8.20
C ASP A 58 8.56 -19.22 -7.19
N ASP A 59 8.77 -17.99 -7.68
CA ASP A 59 9.02 -16.83 -6.82
C ASP A 59 7.75 -16.30 -6.17
N PHE A 60 6.58 -16.61 -6.73
CA PHE A 60 5.30 -16.14 -6.20
C PHE A 60 4.84 -17.02 -5.04
N GLN A 61 4.53 -16.38 -3.93
CA GLN A 61 4.03 -17.06 -2.75
C GLN A 61 2.87 -16.29 -2.12
N LYS A 62 2.04 -17.01 -1.39
CA LYS A 62 0.97 -16.43 -0.62
C LYS A 62 1.55 -15.66 0.57
N ALA A 63 1.04 -14.46 0.79
CA ALA A 63 1.41 -13.65 1.95
C ALA A 63 0.17 -13.00 2.56
N THR A 64 0.22 -12.73 3.85
CA THR A 64 -0.80 -11.97 4.55
C THR A 64 -0.25 -10.59 4.90
N HIS A 65 -0.91 -9.55 4.42
CA HIS A 65 -0.57 -8.18 4.75
C HIS A 65 -1.50 -7.67 5.83
N ARG A 66 -0.95 -6.90 6.76
CA ARG A 66 -1.71 -6.25 7.81
C ARG A 66 -1.41 -4.77 7.82
N VAL A 67 -2.46 -3.95 7.90
CA VAL A 67 -2.33 -2.52 8.08
C VAL A 67 -2.72 -2.21 9.52
N PHE A 68 -1.76 -1.69 10.28
CA PHE A 68 -1.98 -1.41 11.70
C PHE A 68 -2.63 -0.04 11.89
N HIS A 69 -3.56 0.04 12.82
CA HIS A 69 -4.19 1.29 13.25
C HIS A 69 -4.30 1.36 14.76
N SER A 70 -3.29 0.83 15.43
CA SER A 70 -3.18 0.82 16.88
C SER A 70 -2.44 2.07 17.39
N ARG A 71 -2.44 2.26 18.70
CA ARG A 71 -1.70 3.37 19.31
C ARG A 71 -0.18 3.23 19.09
N SER A 72 0.35 2.01 19.13
CA SER A 72 1.77 1.74 18.93
C SER A 72 2.19 1.82 17.46
N TYR A 73 1.30 1.46 16.54
CA TYR A 73 1.54 1.46 15.10
C TYR A 73 0.39 2.17 14.39
N PRO A 74 0.32 3.51 14.48
CA PRO A 74 -0.76 4.26 13.88
C PRO A 74 -0.58 4.37 12.36
N SER A 75 -1.67 4.16 11.63
CA SER A 75 -1.73 4.51 10.21
C SER A 75 -2.59 5.74 10.04
N ASN A 76 -2.19 6.64 9.16
CA ASN A 76 -2.91 7.88 8.91
C ASN A 76 -2.76 8.33 7.48
N ILE A 77 -3.60 9.27 7.08
CA ILE A 77 -3.50 10.00 5.83
C ILE A 77 -3.46 11.48 6.14
N GLN A 78 -2.59 12.21 5.45
CA GLN A 78 -2.47 13.64 5.60
C GLN A 78 -2.81 14.31 4.28
N PHE A 79 -3.65 15.34 4.33
CA PHE A 79 -4.03 16.10 3.16
C PHE A 79 -4.25 17.57 3.52
N LYS A 80 -4.15 18.43 2.51
CA LYS A 80 -4.41 19.85 2.66
C LYS A 80 -5.84 20.16 2.28
N ARG A 81 -6.46 21.05 3.03
CA ARG A 81 -7.79 21.57 2.74
C ARG A 81 -7.67 23.02 2.27
N LEU A 82 -8.33 23.34 1.18
CA LEU A 82 -8.45 24.71 0.76
C LEU A 82 -9.48 25.44 1.64
N PRO A 83 -9.21 26.72 1.91
CA PRO A 83 -10.15 27.55 2.69
C PRO A 83 -11.47 27.75 1.98
#